data_a72561d01a31d425dd00cc3d2743edfa
#
_entry.id   a72561d01a31d425dd00cc3d2743edfa
#
_cell.length_a   1.000
_cell.length_b   1.000
_cell.length_c   1.000
_cell.angle_alpha   90.00
_cell.angle_beta   90.00
_cell.angle_gamma   90.00
#
_symmetry.space_group_name_H-M   'P 1'
#
loop_
_entity.id
_entity.type
_entity.pdbx_description
1 polymer ?
#
loop_
_entity_poly.entity_id
_entity_poly.type
_entity_poly.pdbx_seq_one_letter_code
_entity_poly.pdbx_strand_id
1 'polypeptide(L)'
;MDFKDAIKQLAKRAGELKNNLQTEEATKNALIMPFIQALGYDVFNPMEVVPEMDCDLTKKKGEKIDYAIVKDGETILVIECKHWQQNLDSHKMQLARYFVASKAKFGLLTNGLEYRFYTDLAKENLMDDVPFLSFNIEELKEVQLKALEKFTKENFDIDSIMNSANELKFMSELKKIIKELIENPNQEFVKSLAKQVYTGKITSNVQEQFTELVKKASASYVNDKISERLNIVVKTNEAEQQKVDDTPVEIPGSKKESEIVTTQTEMEAYSIIKSILREVIPGNRVTMRDAISYCSIFIDDNNRKPVCRLHFNNESNLRLEPIGADGKGEKYKIESLDEIFNYADQLIEAAKRYI
;
A
#
# COMPACT_ATOMS: atom_id res chain seq x y z
N MET A 1 -10.68 -19.53 15.73
CA MET A 1 -9.65 -18.54 15.29
C MET A 1 -10.42 -17.42 14.64
N ASP A 2 -10.12 -16.18 14.98
CA ASP A 2 -10.77 -15.03 14.35
C ASP A 2 -10.43 -14.98 12.86
N PHE A 3 -11.37 -14.55 12.02
CA PHE A 3 -11.21 -14.44 10.57
C PHE A 3 -9.96 -13.65 10.17
N LYS A 4 -9.72 -12.51 10.83
CA LYS A 4 -8.55 -11.64 10.56
C LYS A 4 -7.23 -12.35 10.84
N ASP A 5 -7.18 -13.13 11.90
CA ASP A 5 -5.99 -13.90 12.26
C ASP A 5 -5.74 -15.05 11.29
N ALA A 6 -6.81 -15.73 10.84
CA ALA A 6 -6.73 -16.78 9.84
C ALA A 6 -6.16 -16.25 8.50
N ILE A 7 -6.62 -15.09 8.04
CA ILE A 7 -6.12 -14.45 6.82
C ILE A 7 -4.66 -14.00 6.97
N LYS A 8 -4.26 -13.43 8.12
CA LYS A 8 -2.85 -13.07 8.38
C LYS A 8 -1.93 -14.29 8.38
N GLN A 9 -2.36 -15.39 8.99
CA GLN A 9 -1.61 -16.65 8.95
C GLN A 9 -1.48 -17.20 7.53
N LEU A 10 -2.54 -17.11 6.73
CA LEU A 10 -2.50 -17.52 5.34
C LEU A 10 -1.53 -16.65 4.52
N ALA A 11 -1.52 -15.33 4.74
CA ALA A 11 -0.56 -14.43 4.10
C ALA A 11 0.90 -14.81 4.41
N LYS A 12 1.20 -15.08 5.69
CA LYS A 12 2.52 -15.57 6.10
C LYS A 12 2.87 -16.90 5.43
N ARG A 13 1.93 -17.85 5.45
CA ARG A 13 2.09 -19.18 4.81
C ARG A 13 2.35 -19.04 3.30
N ALA A 14 1.66 -18.13 2.61
CA ALA A 14 1.87 -17.88 1.19
C ALA A 14 3.30 -17.42 0.90
N GLY A 15 3.82 -16.46 1.68
CA GLY A 15 5.21 -16.01 1.56
C GLY A 15 6.24 -17.11 1.77
N GLU A 16 6.00 -18.03 2.72
CA GLU A 16 6.91 -19.11 3.05
C GLU A 16 6.88 -20.25 2.03
N LEU A 17 5.71 -20.61 1.49
CA LEU A 17 5.52 -21.83 0.70
C LEU A 17 5.50 -21.63 -0.80
N LYS A 18 5.18 -20.43 -1.32
CA LYS A 18 4.92 -20.21 -2.75
C LYS A 18 6.03 -20.77 -3.67
N ASN A 19 7.30 -20.61 -3.30
CA ASN A 19 8.43 -21.07 -4.12
C ASN A 19 8.54 -22.62 -4.19
N ASN A 20 7.86 -23.34 -3.30
CA ASN A 20 7.86 -24.82 -3.27
C ASN A 20 6.64 -25.43 -3.96
N LEU A 21 5.67 -24.60 -4.40
CA LEU A 21 4.46 -25.07 -5.07
C LEU A 21 4.74 -25.23 -6.57
N GLN A 22 4.81 -26.48 -7.04
CA GLN A 22 5.20 -26.82 -8.41
C GLN A 22 3.99 -26.97 -9.35
N THR A 23 2.79 -27.14 -8.82
CA THR A 23 1.59 -27.43 -9.60
C THR A 23 0.42 -26.57 -9.17
N GLU A 24 -0.60 -26.43 -10.03
CA GLU A 24 -1.86 -25.78 -9.70
C GLU A 24 -2.54 -26.49 -8.53
N GLU A 25 -2.53 -27.81 -8.51
CA GLU A 25 -3.11 -28.61 -7.41
C GLU A 25 -2.38 -28.36 -6.08
N ALA A 26 -1.05 -28.22 -6.09
CA ALA A 26 -0.30 -27.81 -4.90
C ALA A 26 -0.70 -26.41 -4.42
N THR A 27 -0.96 -25.48 -5.36
CA THR A 27 -1.44 -24.12 -5.04
C THR A 27 -2.84 -24.18 -4.43
N LYS A 28 -3.77 -24.97 -5.00
CA LYS A 28 -5.12 -25.18 -4.46
C LYS A 28 -5.05 -25.67 -3.02
N ASN A 29 -4.30 -26.73 -2.77
CA ASN A 29 -4.21 -27.37 -1.46
C ASN A 29 -3.51 -26.50 -0.40
N ALA A 30 -2.43 -25.80 -0.79
CA ALA A 30 -1.63 -25.04 0.17
C ALA A 30 -2.18 -23.63 0.48
N LEU A 31 -2.85 -22.99 -0.48
CA LEU A 31 -3.26 -21.58 -0.37
C LEU A 31 -4.76 -21.38 -0.55
N ILE A 32 -5.40 -21.99 -1.56
CA ILE A 32 -6.78 -21.67 -1.92
C ILE A 32 -7.79 -22.39 -1.01
N MET A 33 -7.63 -23.66 -0.74
CA MET A 33 -8.47 -24.37 0.22
C MET A 33 -8.39 -23.75 1.63
N PRO A 34 -7.19 -23.44 2.17
CA PRO A 34 -7.08 -22.70 3.44
C PRO A 34 -7.75 -21.32 3.42
N PHE A 35 -7.77 -20.63 2.26
CA PHE A 35 -8.52 -19.37 2.11
C PHE A 35 -10.03 -19.60 2.25
N ILE A 36 -10.58 -20.61 1.57
CA ILE A 36 -12.01 -20.97 1.67
C ILE A 36 -12.36 -21.36 3.11
N GLN A 37 -11.47 -22.10 3.80
CA GLN A 37 -11.64 -22.43 5.22
C GLN A 37 -11.59 -21.18 6.13
N ALA A 38 -10.71 -20.22 5.83
CA ALA A 38 -10.66 -18.97 6.58
C ALA A 38 -11.94 -18.15 6.44
N LEU A 39 -12.67 -18.28 5.32
CA LEU A 39 -14.00 -17.73 5.16
C LEU A 39 -15.09 -18.50 5.95
N GLY A 40 -14.74 -19.62 6.62
CA GLY A 40 -15.63 -20.41 7.45
C GLY A 40 -16.39 -21.54 6.72
N TYR A 41 -16.07 -21.81 5.45
CA TYR A 41 -16.66 -22.92 4.70
C TYR A 41 -15.85 -24.21 4.91
N ASP A 42 -16.56 -25.32 5.08
CA ASP A 42 -15.92 -26.63 5.20
C ASP A 42 -15.59 -27.20 3.81
N VAL A 43 -14.32 -27.14 3.42
CA VAL A 43 -13.81 -27.61 2.12
C VAL A 43 -13.91 -29.13 1.95
N PHE A 44 -14.16 -29.88 3.03
CA PHE A 44 -14.34 -31.32 2.99
C PHE A 44 -15.83 -31.72 2.98
N ASN A 45 -16.74 -30.74 3.10
CA ASN A 45 -18.17 -30.97 3.00
C ASN A 45 -18.66 -30.64 1.57
N PRO A 46 -18.96 -31.66 0.73
CA PRO A 46 -19.39 -31.42 -0.66
C PRO A 46 -20.78 -30.76 -0.76
N MET A 47 -21.50 -30.60 0.34
CA MET A 47 -22.75 -29.84 0.39
C MET A 47 -22.50 -28.34 0.55
N GLU A 48 -21.31 -27.91 0.93
CA GLU A 48 -20.89 -26.51 1.08
C GLU A 48 -19.90 -26.06 0.01
N VAL A 49 -18.90 -26.91 -0.25
CA VAL A 49 -17.83 -26.63 -1.24
C VAL A 49 -17.76 -27.79 -2.22
N VAL A 50 -18.31 -27.59 -3.41
CA VAL A 50 -18.34 -28.60 -4.48
C VAL A 50 -17.06 -28.47 -5.30
N PRO A 51 -16.14 -29.44 -5.26
CA PRO A 51 -14.98 -29.47 -6.14
C PRO A 51 -15.39 -29.94 -7.54
N GLU A 52 -14.70 -29.47 -8.57
CA GLU A 52 -14.86 -29.90 -9.97
C GLU A 52 -16.34 -29.97 -10.44
N MET A 53 -17.12 -28.93 -10.11
CA MET A 53 -18.53 -28.88 -10.48
C MET A 53 -18.69 -28.84 -11.99
N ASP A 54 -19.48 -29.76 -12.57
CA ASP A 54 -19.78 -29.81 -13.99
C ASP A 54 -20.57 -28.57 -14.45
N CYS A 55 -20.21 -28.04 -15.62
CA CYS A 55 -20.83 -26.89 -16.22
C CYS A 55 -21.54 -27.28 -17.52
N ASP A 56 -22.84 -27.58 -17.44
CA ASP A 56 -23.63 -28.14 -18.55
C ASP A 56 -23.82 -27.22 -19.77
N LEU A 57 -23.44 -25.94 -19.69
CA LEU A 57 -23.71 -24.96 -20.75
C LEU A 57 -22.57 -24.82 -21.78
N THR A 58 -21.45 -25.45 -21.61
CA THR A 58 -20.36 -25.34 -22.59
C THR A 58 -20.42 -26.48 -23.61
N LYS A 59 -20.37 -26.14 -24.92
CA LYS A 59 -20.25 -27.12 -26.02
C LYS A 59 -18.98 -27.97 -25.95
N LYS A 60 -18.07 -27.66 -25.05
CA LYS A 60 -16.87 -28.46 -24.74
C LYS A 60 -17.21 -29.37 -23.56
N LYS A 61 -17.47 -30.65 -23.86
CA LYS A 61 -17.58 -31.69 -22.82
C LYS A 61 -16.32 -31.71 -21.95
N GLY A 62 -16.50 -31.55 -20.62
CA GLY A 62 -15.44 -31.78 -19.64
C GLY A 62 -14.83 -30.49 -19.05
N GLU A 63 -15.35 -29.30 -19.32
CA GLU A 63 -14.98 -28.09 -18.54
C GLU A 63 -15.66 -28.14 -17.18
N LYS A 64 -14.86 -28.03 -16.09
CA LYS A 64 -15.33 -28.05 -14.73
C LYS A 64 -14.91 -26.76 -14.01
N ILE A 65 -15.76 -26.31 -13.09
CA ILE A 65 -15.43 -25.22 -12.14
C ILE A 65 -14.58 -25.81 -11.04
N ASP A 66 -13.44 -25.20 -10.71
CA ASP A 66 -12.54 -25.74 -9.69
C ASP A 66 -13.23 -25.91 -8.33
N TYR A 67 -13.91 -24.88 -7.85
CA TYR A 67 -14.77 -24.95 -6.66
C TYR A 67 -16.01 -24.11 -6.84
N ALA A 68 -17.13 -24.61 -6.30
CA ALA A 68 -18.35 -23.84 -6.12
C ALA A 68 -18.74 -23.84 -4.64
N ILE A 69 -19.06 -22.66 -4.08
CA ILE A 69 -19.63 -22.55 -2.74
C ILE A 69 -21.13 -22.54 -2.88
N VAL A 70 -21.79 -23.43 -2.14
CA VAL A 70 -23.23 -23.63 -2.13
C VAL A 70 -23.79 -23.22 -0.76
N LYS A 71 -24.86 -22.44 -0.74
CA LYS A 71 -25.62 -22.08 0.44
C LYS A 71 -27.10 -22.25 0.15
N ASP A 72 -27.81 -22.93 1.03
CA ASP A 72 -29.26 -23.19 0.90
C ASP A 72 -29.68 -23.87 -0.42
N GLY A 73 -28.76 -24.67 -0.98
CA GLY A 73 -28.94 -25.39 -2.26
C GLY A 73 -28.66 -24.56 -3.51
N GLU A 74 -28.26 -23.29 -3.38
CA GLU A 74 -27.92 -22.41 -4.48
C GLU A 74 -26.40 -22.16 -4.55
N THR A 75 -25.85 -22.13 -5.76
CA THR A 75 -24.44 -21.74 -5.97
C THR A 75 -24.30 -20.24 -5.78
N ILE A 76 -23.58 -19.81 -4.75
CA ILE A 76 -23.41 -18.41 -4.40
C ILE A 76 -22.10 -17.83 -4.93
N LEU A 77 -21.04 -18.63 -5.03
CA LEU A 77 -19.73 -18.23 -5.49
C LEU A 77 -19.08 -19.36 -6.31
N VAL A 78 -18.60 -19.03 -7.51
CA VAL A 78 -17.76 -19.91 -8.34
C VAL A 78 -16.33 -19.46 -8.27
N ILE A 79 -15.40 -20.42 -8.16
CA ILE A 79 -13.98 -20.15 -7.96
C ILE A 79 -13.18 -20.85 -9.06
N GLU A 80 -12.43 -20.07 -9.81
CA GLU A 80 -11.44 -20.53 -10.78
C GLU A 80 -10.04 -20.34 -10.20
N CYS A 81 -9.28 -21.42 -10.16
CA CYS A 81 -7.95 -21.47 -9.54
C CYS A 81 -6.87 -21.57 -10.61
N LYS A 82 -5.73 -20.96 -10.32
CA LYS A 82 -4.53 -21.06 -11.17
C LYS A 82 -3.29 -21.28 -10.32
N HIS A 83 -2.25 -21.78 -10.95
CA HIS A 83 -0.93 -21.87 -10.32
C HIS A 83 -0.45 -20.48 -9.90
N TRP A 84 0.22 -20.37 -8.76
CA TRP A 84 0.58 -19.08 -8.14
C TRP A 84 1.41 -18.14 -9.03
N GLN A 85 2.17 -18.69 -10.01
CA GLN A 85 2.94 -17.88 -10.98
C GLN A 85 2.14 -17.41 -12.18
N GLN A 86 0.91 -17.91 -12.38
CA GLN A 86 0.13 -17.55 -13.55
C GLN A 86 -0.49 -16.18 -13.43
N ASN A 87 -0.44 -15.42 -14.54
CA ASN A 87 -1.17 -14.18 -14.67
C ASN A 87 -2.67 -14.48 -14.86
N LEU A 88 -3.51 -13.85 -14.05
CA LEU A 88 -4.95 -14.07 -14.04
C LEU A 88 -5.69 -13.44 -15.23
N ASP A 89 -5.10 -12.46 -15.93
CA ASP A 89 -5.78 -11.71 -17.01
C ASP A 89 -6.28 -12.60 -18.14
N SER A 90 -5.53 -13.64 -18.49
CA SER A 90 -5.88 -14.59 -19.56
C SER A 90 -6.99 -15.59 -19.18
N HIS A 91 -7.33 -15.70 -17.89
CA HIS A 91 -8.25 -16.73 -17.37
C HIS A 91 -9.65 -16.20 -17.01
N LYS A 92 -9.85 -14.90 -17.07
CA LYS A 92 -11.14 -14.24 -16.77
C LYS A 92 -12.30 -14.80 -17.62
N MET A 93 -12.06 -15.06 -18.91
CA MET A 93 -13.09 -15.58 -19.80
C MET A 93 -13.59 -16.98 -19.42
N GLN A 94 -12.76 -17.78 -18.79
CA GLN A 94 -13.16 -19.08 -18.27
C GLN A 94 -14.11 -18.93 -17.09
N LEU A 95 -13.75 -18.11 -16.11
CA LEU A 95 -14.62 -17.79 -14.98
C LEU A 95 -15.95 -17.17 -15.45
N ALA A 96 -15.92 -16.25 -16.44
CA ALA A 96 -17.15 -15.61 -16.96
C ALA A 96 -18.14 -16.62 -17.55
N ARG A 97 -17.65 -17.65 -18.25
CA ARG A 97 -18.52 -18.74 -18.74
C ARG A 97 -19.18 -19.50 -17.61
N TYR A 98 -18.40 -19.82 -16.58
CA TYR A 98 -18.90 -20.55 -15.40
C TYR A 98 -19.90 -19.72 -14.58
N PHE A 99 -19.64 -18.42 -14.46
CA PHE A 99 -20.53 -17.48 -13.78
C PHE A 99 -21.93 -17.49 -14.41
N VAL A 100 -22.00 -17.33 -15.75
CA VAL A 100 -23.28 -17.36 -16.48
C VAL A 100 -23.97 -18.72 -16.37
N ALA A 101 -23.20 -19.81 -16.45
CA ALA A 101 -23.73 -21.16 -16.45
C ALA A 101 -24.30 -21.59 -15.10
N SER A 102 -23.61 -21.26 -14.02
CA SER A 102 -23.99 -21.63 -12.64
C SER A 102 -25.06 -20.73 -12.04
N LYS A 103 -25.34 -19.57 -12.65
CA LYS A 103 -26.19 -18.50 -12.10
C LYS A 103 -25.67 -17.98 -10.72
N ALA A 104 -24.40 -18.22 -10.43
CA ALA A 104 -23.78 -17.70 -9.21
C ALA A 104 -23.82 -16.17 -9.19
N LYS A 105 -23.97 -15.57 -8.03
CA LYS A 105 -23.94 -14.10 -7.87
C LYS A 105 -22.53 -13.54 -7.80
N PHE A 106 -21.56 -14.38 -7.47
CA PHE A 106 -20.15 -13.96 -7.34
C PHE A 106 -19.21 -14.95 -8.05
N GLY A 107 -18.14 -14.40 -8.62
CA GLY A 107 -17.04 -15.16 -9.20
C GLY A 107 -15.73 -14.77 -8.54
N LEU A 108 -14.89 -15.75 -8.23
CA LEU A 108 -13.53 -15.54 -7.73
C LEU A 108 -12.52 -16.15 -8.69
N LEU A 109 -11.60 -15.34 -9.18
CA LEU A 109 -10.43 -15.79 -9.92
C LEU A 109 -9.20 -15.59 -9.02
N THR A 110 -8.44 -16.66 -8.80
CA THR A 110 -7.29 -16.61 -7.90
C THR A 110 -6.15 -17.53 -8.32
N ASN A 111 -4.93 -17.13 -8.00
CA ASN A 111 -3.73 -17.98 -8.04
C ASN A 111 -3.16 -18.23 -6.62
N GLY A 112 -3.95 -18.02 -5.58
CA GLY A 112 -3.53 -18.20 -4.19
C GLY A 112 -2.74 -17.02 -3.59
N LEU A 113 -2.21 -16.11 -4.41
CA LEU A 113 -1.60 -14.84 -3.99
C LEU A 113 -2.51 -13.67 -4.34
N GLU A 114 -2.97 -13.61 -5.56
CA GLU A 114 -3.91 -12.60 -6.05
C GLU A 114 -5.33 -13.18 -6.05
N TYR A 115 -6.27 -12.36 -5.57
CA TYR A 115 -7.70 -12.66 -5.47
C TYR A 115 -8.49 -11.56 -6.16
N ARG A 116 -9.35 -11.93 -7.12
CA ARG A 116 -10.19 -11.02 -7.89
C ARG A 116 -11.64 -11.46 -7.83
N PHE A 117 -12.48 -10.69 -7.15
CA PHE A 117 -13.91 -10.94 -7.01
C PHE A 117 -14.69 -10.16 -8.04
N TYR A 118 -15.60 -10.87 -8.70
CA TYR A 118 -16.47 -10.35 -9.74
C TYR A 118 -17.94 -10.56 -9.37
N THR A 119 -18.81 -9.75 -9.95
CA THR A 119 -20.27 -9.86 -9.87
C THR A 119 -20.90 -9.28 -11.15
N ASP A 120 -22.23 -9.12 -11.18
CA ASP A 120 -23.02 -8.68 -12.32
C ASP A 120 -23.70 -7.32 -12.09
N LEU A 121 -22.92 -6.30 -11.63
CA LEU A 121 -23.48 -4.96 -11.35
C LEU A 121 -23.99 -4.21 -12.58
N ALA A 122 -23.37 -4.42 -13.74
CA ALA A 122 -23.75 -3.73 -14.96
C ALA A 122 -24.96 -4.37 -15.67
N LYS A 123 -25.03 -5.68 -15.66
CA LYS A 123 -26.11 -6.44 -16.30
C LYS A 123 -26.28 -7.78 -15.63
N GLU A 124 -27.51 -8.06 -15.19
CA GLU A 124 -27.87 -9.29 -14.50
C GLU A 124 -27.36 -10.54 -15.23
N ASN A 125 -26.81 -11.48 -14.49
CA ASN A 125 -26.26 -12.75 -14.94
C ASN A 125 -25.15 -12.63 -16.04
N LEU A 126 -24.49 -11.47 -16.10
CA LEU A 126 -23.32 -11.23 -16.95
C LEU A 126 -22.19 -10.66 -16.11
N MET A 127 -21.15 -11.45 -15.89
CA MET A 127 -20.00 -11.05 -15.08
C MET A 127 -19.37 -9.76 -15.62
N ASP A 128 -19.17 -8.78 -14.75
CA ASP A 128 -18.52 -7.50 -15.06
C ASP A 128 -17.09 -7.70 -15.57
N ASP A 129 -16.62 -6.75 -16.38
CA ASP A 129 -15.26 -6.79 -16.92
C ASP A 129 -14.17 -6.51 -15.88
N VAL A 130 -14.48 -5.73 -14.87
CA VAL A 130 -13.56 -5.29 -13.82
C VAL A 130 -13.97 -5.92 -12.50
N PRO A 131 -13.04 -6.51 -11.74
CA PRO A 131 -13.34 -7.00 -10.41
C PRO A 131 -13.72 -5.84 -9.49
N PHE A 132 -14.76 -6.00 -8.68
CA PHE A 132 -15.14 -5.00 -7.69
C PHE A 132 -14.23 -5.01 -6.46
N LEU A 133 -13.59 -6.16 -6.15
CA LEU A 133 -12.62 -6.31 -5.09
C LEU A 133 -11.42 -7.09 -5.64
N SER A 134 -10.21 -6.53 -5.52
CA SER A 134 -8.98 -7.23 -5.85
C SER A 134 -7.89 -6.91 -4.82
N PHE A 135 -7.08 -7.92 -4.48
CA PHE A 135 -5.98 -7.76 -3.55
C PHE A 135 -4.92 -8.86 -3.73
N ASN A 136 -3.71 -8.54 -3.30
CA ASN A 136 -2.69 -9.54 -3.02
C ASN A 136 -2.77 -9.89 -1.52
N ILE A 137 -2.78 -11.18 -1.18
CA ILE A 137 -2.93 -11.62 0.21
C ILE A 137 -1.75 -11.21 1.10
N GLU A 138 -0.56 -11.08 0.52
CA GLU A 138 0.64 -10.62 1.24
C GLU A 138 0.60 -9.11 1.56
N GLU A 139 -0.26 -8.32 0.85
CA GLU A 139 -0.37 -6.85 0.97
C GLU A 139 -1.81 -6.41 1.27
N LEU A 140 -2.58 -7.24 1.95
CA LEU A 140 -4.00 -7.00 2.20
C LEU A 140 -4.23 -5.78 3.11
N LYS A 141 -5.02 -4.82 2.61
CA LYS A 141 -5.36 -3.59 3.32
C LYS A 141 -6.62 -3.78 4.16
N GLU A 142 -6.76 -3.02 5.25
CA GLU A 142 -7.90 -3.10 6.16
C GLU A 142 -9.26 -2.92 5.45
N VAL A 143 -9.34 -2.04 4.44
CA VAL A 143 -10.57 -1.85 3.63
C VAL A 143 -10.94 -3.10 2.86
N GLN A 144 -9.94 -3.78 2.28
CA GLN A 144 -10.15 -5.04 1.54
C GLN A 144 -10.52 -6.19 2.50
N LEU A 145 -9.90 -6.22 3.68
CA LEU A 145 -10.20 -7.20 4.72
C LEU A 145 -11.66 -7.07 5.20
N LYS A 146 -12.15 -5.84 5.43
CA LYS A 146 -13.56 -5.58 5.77
C LYS A 146 -14.54 -5.98 4.67
N ALA A 147 -14.17 -5.75 3.41
CA ALA A 147 -14.98 -6.19 2.27
C ALA A 147 -15.02 -7.73 2.17
N LEU A 148 -13.89 -8.38 2.41
CA LEU A 148 -13.74 -9.83 2.40
C LEU A 148 -14.51 -10.49 3.57
N GLU A 149 -14.57 -9.86 4.74
CA GLU A 149 -15.30 -10.35 5.91
C GLU A 149 -16.80 -10.60 5.62
N LYS A 150 -17.39 -9.86 4.65
CA LYS A 150 -18.75 -10.08 4.19
C LYS A 150 -18.97 -11.39 3.42
N PHE A 151 -17.88 -12.00 2.93
CA PHE A 151 -17.90 -13.31 2.27
C PHE A 151 -17.77 -14.48 3.23
N THR A 152 -17.54 -14.22 4.53
CA THR A 152 -17.52 -15.29 5.51
C THR A 152 -18.91 -15.94 5.60
N LYS A 153 -18.95 -17.25 5.87
CA LYS A 153 -20.17 -18.04 5.96
C LYS A 153 -21.19 -17.43 6.92
N GLU A 154 -20.72 -16.85 8.03
CA GLU A 154 -21.57 -16.23 9.05
C GLU A 154 -22.17 -14.90 8.60
N ASN A 155 -21.39 -14.08 7.85
CA ASN A 155 -21.78 -12.73 7.45
C ASN A 155 -22.28 -12.65 6.00
N PHE A 156 -22.39 -13.80 5.32
CA PHE A 156 -22.74 -13.82 3.90
C PHE A 156 -24.18 -13.36 3.69
N ASP A 157 -24.30 -12.18 3.08
CA ASP A 157 -25.57 -11.59 2.66
C ASP A 157 -25.39 -10.93 1.28
N ILE A 158 -26.16 -11.39 0.30
CA ILE A 158 -26.02 -10.97 -1.11
C ILE A 158 -26.22 -9.47 -1.25
N ASP A 159 -27.26 -8.89 -0.64
CA ASP A 159 -27.60 -7.48 -0.80
C ASP A 159 -26.52 -6.59 -0.16
N SER A 160 -26.00 -6.97 1.00
CA SER A 160 -24.90 -6.27 1.67
C SER A 160 -23.61 -6.30 0.84
N ILE A 161 -23.31 -7.45 0.21
CA ILE A 161 -22.12 -7.60 -0.66
C ILE A 161 -22.30 -6.78 -1.94
N MET A 162 -23.48 -6.84 -2.58
CA MET A 162 -23.76 -6.08 -3.81
C MET A 162 -23.69 -4.57 -3.59
N ASN A 163 -24.22 -4.06 -2.48
CA ASN A 163 -24.09 -2.65 -2.11
C ASN A 163 -22.63 -2.25 -1.92
N SER A 164 -21.84 -3.07 -1.24
CA SER A 164 -20.39 -2.84 -1.07
C SER A 164 -19.63 -2.93 -2.38
N ALA A 165 -20.01 -3.85 -3.27
CA ALA A 165 -19.40 -4.01 -4.58
C ALA A 165 -19.62 -2.75 -5.45
N ASN A 166 -20.83 -2.17 -5.43
CA ASN A 166 -21.12 -0.89 -6.08
C ASN A 166 -20.24 0.24 -5.53
N GLU A 167 -20.17 0.38 -4.21
CA GLU A 167 -19.34 1.40 -3.56
C GLU A 167 -17.84 1.23 -3.92
N LEU A 168 -17.32 0.03 -3.82
CA LEU A 168 -15.91 -0.27 -4.15
C LEU A 168 -15.61 0.00 -5.62
N LYS A 169 -16.52 -0.36 -6.55
CA LYS A 169 -16.39 -0.09 -7.97
C LYS A 169 -16.32 1.41 -8.23
N PHE A 170 -17.29 2.18 -7.73
CA PHE A 170 -17.29 3.64 -7.91
C PHE A 170 -16.07 4.30 -7.27
N MET A 171 -15.67 3.87 -6.07
CA MET A 171 -14.46 4.37 -5.41
C MET A 171 -13.21 4.09 -6.23
N SER A 172 -13.10 2.92 -6.86
CA SER A 172 -11.96 2.57 -7.71
C SER A 172 -11.93 3.43 -8.97
N GLU A 173 -13.07 3.60 -9.63
CA GLU A 173 -13.20 4.43 -10.83
C GLU A 173 -12.92 5.91 -10.53
N LEU A 174 -13.50 6.44 -9.46
CA LEU A 174 -13.25 7.82 -9.01
C LEU A 174 -11.78 8.07 -8.68
N LYS A 175 -11.10 7.12 -8.02
CA LYS A 175 -9.66 7.24 -7.74
C LYS A 175 -8.82 7.30 -9.03
N LYS A 176 -9.18 6.53 -10.06
CA LYS A 176 -8.50 6.60 -11.36
C LYS A 176 -8.70 7.97 -12.03
N ILE A 177 -9.94 8.48 -12.01
CA ILE A 177 -10.26 9.81 -12.57
C ILE A 177 -9.53 10.91 -11.80
N ILE A 178 -9.55 10.87 -10.47
CA ILE A 178 -8.86 11.84 -9.61
C ILE A 178 -7.34 11.80 -9.88
N LYS A 179 -6.75 10.62 -9.97
CA LYS A 179 -5.33 10.47 -10.29
C LYS A 179 -5.01 11.12 -11.64
N GLU A 180 -5.79 10.82 -12.68
CA GLU A 180 -5.60 11.39 -14.01
C GLU A 180 -5.75 12.92 -14.01
N LEU A 181 -6.74 13.46 -13.28
CA LEU A 181 -6.93 14.90 -13.16
C LEU A 181 -5.80 15.61 -12.40
N ILE A 182 -5.16 14.92 -11.46
CA ILE A 182 -3.99 15.44 -10.72
C ILE A 182 -2.73 15.42 -11.58
N GLU A 183 -2.46 14.29 -12.26
CA GLU A 183 -1.26 14.10 -13.07
C GLU A 183 -1.35 14.86 -14.42
N ASN A 184 -2.53 14.79 -15.08
CA ASN A 184 -2.80 15.37 -16.40
C ASN A 184 -4.14 16.14 -16.38
N PRO A 185 -4.21 17.32 -15.74
CA PRO A 185 -5.46 18.05 -15.59
C PRO A 185 -6.03 18.46 -16.93
N ASN A 186 -7.28 18.06 -17.22
CA ASN A 186 -7.98 18.46 -18.42
C ASN A 186 -8.43 19.93 -18.37
N GLN A 187 -8.78 20.48 -19.54
CA GLN A 187 -9.14 21.90 -19.68
C GLN A 187 -10.35 22.32 -18.82
N GLU A 188 -11.34 21.45 -18.66
CA GLU A 188 -12.55 21.71 -17.87
C GLU A 188 -12.21 21.81 -16.39
N PHE A 189 -11.40 20.89 -15.88
CA PHE A 189 -10.94 20.86 -14.49
C PHE A 189 -10.11 22.11 -14.18
N VAL A 190 -9.12 22.45 -15.03
CA VAL A 190 -8.31 23.65 -14.89
C VAL A 190 -9.19 24.92 -14.90
N LYS A 191 -10.13 25.03 -15.85
CA LYS A 191 -11.04 26.18 -15.96
C LYS A 191 -11.95 26.31 -14.73
N SER A 192 -12.42 25.18 -14.18
CA SER A 192 -13.24 25.16 -12.96
C SER A 192 -12.49 25.71 -11.75
N LEU A 193 -11.22 25.28 -11.56
CA LEU A 193 -10.37 25.77 -10.47
C LEU A 193 -9.95 27.22 -10.70
N ALA A 194 -9.54 27.58 -11.91
CA ALA A 194 -9.12 28.94 -12.24
C ALA A 194 -10.23 29.98 -11.96
N LYS A 195 -11.49 29.68 -12.26
CA LYS A 195 -12.64 30.55 -11.99
C LYS A 195 -12.84 30.86 -10.51
N GLN A 196 -12.36 30.04 -9.61
CA GLN A 196 -12.51 30.24 -8.17
C GLN A 196 -11.47 31.22 -7.60
N VAL A 197 -10.31 31.35 -8.28
CA VAL A 197 -9.17 32.15 -7.79
C VAL A 197 -8.81 33.32 -8.72
N TYR A 198 -9.35 33.37 -9.92
CA TYR A 198 -9.05 34.41 -10.91
C TYR A 198 -10.32 35.07 -11.44
N THR A 199 -10.42 36.38 -11.24
CA THR A 199 -11.60 37.17 -11.63
C THR A 199 -11.57 37.69 -13.06
N GLY A 200 -10.42 37.56 -13.74
CA GLY A 200 -10.23 37.98 -15.12
C GLY A 200 -10.84 37.03 -16.15
N LYS A 201 -10.79 37.43 -17.43
CA LYS A 201 -11.22 36.55 -18.53
C LYS A 201 -10.21 35.46 -18.77
N ILE A 202 -10.66 34.19 -18.75
CA ILE A 202 -9.82 33.02 -19.01
C ILE A 202 -9.61 32.91 -20.54
N THR A 203 -8.46 33.37 -21.02
CA THR A 203 -7.96 33.19 -22.38
C THR A 203 -7.15 31.91 -22.48
N SER A 204 -6.81 31.45 -23.70
CA SER A 204 -5.97 30.24 -23.89
C SER A 204 -4.64 30.35 -23.16
N ASN A 205 -3.97 31.49 -23.21
CA ASN A 205 -2.70 31.72 -22.51
C ASN A 205 -2.84 31.64 -20.98
N VAL A 206 -3.91 32.25 -20.43
CA VAL A 206 -4.23 32.16 -18.99
C VAL A 206 -4.53 30.70 -18.61
N GLN A 207 -5.23 29.97 -19.46
CA GLN A 207 -5.55 28.55 -19.22
C GLN A 207 -4.28 27.67 -19.20
N GLU A 208 -3.32 27.90 -20.09
CA GLU A 208 -2.03 27.19 -20.07
C GLU A 208 -1.25 27.47 -18.77
N GLN A 209 -1.19 28.72 -18.37
CA GLN A 209 -0.55 29.12 -17.10
C GLN A 209 -1.21 28.42 -15.89
N PHE A 210 -2.56 28.41 -15.86
CA PHE A 210 -3.30 27.73 -14.79
C PHE A 210 -3.12 26.20 -14.84
N THR A 211 -2.91 25.60 -16.02
CA THR A 211 -2.61 24.17 -16.13
C THR A 211 -1.34 23.82 -15.36
N GLU A 212 -0.27 24.59 -15.54
CA GLU A 212 0.98 24.38 -14.81
C GLU A 212 0.86 24.70 -13.31
N LEU A 213 0.08 25.72 -12.94
CA LEU A 213 -0.18 26.03 -11.53
C LEU A 213 -0.98 24.92 -10.85
N VAL A 214 -1.99 24.36 -11.51
CA VAL A 214 -2.80 23.24 -10.96
C VAL A 214 -1.92 21.98 -10.76
N LYS A 215 -1.05 21.64 -11.69
CA LYS A 215 -0.10 20.53 -11.53
C LYS A 215 0.81 20.74 -10.30
N LYS A 216 1.41 21.91 -10.20
CA LYS A 216 2.29 22.25 -9.06
C LYS A 216 1.55 22.24 -7.73
N ALA A 217 0.37 22.83 -7.67
CA ALA A 217 -0.46 22.86 -6.45
C ALA A 217 -0.90 21.44 -6.04
N SER A 218 -1.29 20.60 -7.00
CA SER A 218 -1.64 19.21 -6.74
C SER A 218 -0.47 18.41 -6.20
N ALA A 219 0.72 18.55 -6.79
CA ALA A 219 1.94 17.87 -6.33
C ALA A 219 2.32 18.34 -4.92
N SER A 220 2.29 19.66 -4.65
CA SER A 220 2.55 20.19 -3.31
C SER A 220 1.57 19.64 -2.28
N TYR A 221 0.27 19.68 -2.55
CA TYR A 221 -0.74 19.16 -1.64
C TYR A 221 -0.56 17.68 -1.31
N VAL A 222 -0.21 16.86 -2.30
CA VAL A 222 0.07 15.41 -2.08
C VAL A 222 1.29 15.24 -1.18
N ASN A 223 2.36 16.01 -1.41
CA ASN A 223 3.57 15.97 -0.58
C ASN A 223 3.28 16.42 0.86
N ASP A 224 2.49 17.49 1.03
CA ASP A 224 2.07 17.95 2.35
C ASP A 224 1.29 16.87 3.11
N LYS A 225 0.38 16.16 2.42
CA LYS A 225 -0.39 15.06 3.02
C LYS A 225 0.47 13.84 3.36
N ILE A 226 1.48 13.54 2.58
CA ILE A 226 2.47 12.50 2.89
C ILE A 226 3.24 12.89 4.16
N SER A 227 3.73 14.12 4.23
CA SER A 227 4.47 14.65 5.38
C SER A 227 3.64 14.65 6.65
N GLU A 228 2.38 15.09 6.60
CA GLU A 228 1.45 15.01 7.74
C GLU A 228 1.30 13.57 8.26
N ARG A 229 1.13 12.59 7.36
CA ARG A 229 0.97 11.18 7.75
C ARG A 229 2.22 10.59 8.35
N LEU A 230 3.39 10.91 7.81
CA LEU A 230 4.68 10.48 8.37
C LEU A 230 4.88 11.04 9.78
N ASN A 231 4.53 12.32 10.01
CA ASN A 231 4.60 12.93 11.33
C ASN A 231 3.62 12.31 12.35
N ILE A 232 2.43 11.88 11.91
CA ILE A 232 1.46 11.17 12.77
C ILE A 232 2.01 9.79 13.17
N VAL A 233 2.60 9.04 12.24
CA VAL A 233 3.18 7.70 12.52
C VAL A 233 4.33 7.81 13.51
N VAL A 234 5.18 8.84 13.39
CA VAL A 234 6.27 9.09 14.35
C VAL A 234 5.71 9.37 15.74
N LYS A 235 4.69 10.24 15.86
CA LYS A 235 4.04 10.57 17.15
C LYS A 235 3.31 9.37 17.77
N THR A 236 2.72 8.49 16.98
CA THR A 236 2.01 7.30 17.50
C THR A 236 2.99 6.26 18.03
N ASN A 237 4.13 6.08 17.36
CA ASN A 237 5.20 5.19 17.85
C ASN A 237 5.86 5.73 19.12
N GLU A 238 5.95 7.05 19.29
CA GLU A 238 6.44 7.68 20.54
C GLU A 238 5.46 7.49 21.70
N ALA A 239 4.14 7.49 21.45
CA ALA A 239 3.11 7.29 22.47
C ALA A 239 3.02 5.83 22.96
N GLU A 240 3.35 4.85 22.12
CA GLU A 240 3.41 3.43 22.50
C GLU A 240 4.67 3.06 23.26
N GLN A 241 5.77 3.80 23.10
CA GLN A 241 7.05 3.56 23.82
C GLN A 241 7.14 4.26 25.17
N GLN A 242 6.24 5.20 25.50
CA GLN A 242 6.25 5.92 26.80
C GLN A 242 5.62 5.16 27.97
N LYS A 243 5.40 3.85 27.87
CA LYS A 243 4.90 3.03 29.02
C LYS A 243 5.99 2.29 29.81
N VAL A 244 7.25 2.58 29.61
CA VAL A 244 8.32 2.03 30.45
C VAL A 244 9.31 3.14 30.83
N ASP A 245 9.33 3.41 32.14
CA ASP A 245 10.31 4.12 32.95
C ASP A 245 10.23 5.66 33.06
N ASP A 246 9.60 6.05 34.18
CA ASP A 246 9.60 7.38 34.79
C ASP A 246 10.88 7.59 35.63
N THR A 247 11.72 8.54 35.21
CA THR A 247 12.49 9.37 36.17
C THR A 247 12.82 10.71 35.52
N PRO A 248 12.53 11.85 36.19
CA PRO A 248 12.64 13.17 35.58
C PRO A 248 14.05 13.76 35.73
N VAL A 249 14.56 14.31 34.61
CA VAL A 249 15.65 15.30 34.69
C VAL A 249 15.12 16.61 34.13
N GLU A 250 14.97 17.58 35.04
CA GLU A 250 14.58 18.96 34.75
C GLU A 250 15.58 19.66 33.83
N ILE A 251 15.07 20.38 32.82
CA ILE A 251 15.78 21.43 32.11
C ILE A 251 14.88 22.67 32.04
N PRO A 252 15.34 23.84 32.50
CA PRO A 252 14.55 25.06 32.53
C PRO A 252 14.66 25.84 31.23
N GLY A 253 13.54 26.43 30.75
CA GLY A 253 13.58 27.54 29.81
C GLY A 253 12.60 27.44 28.63
N SER A 254 11.38 27.79 28.86
CA SER A 254 10.38 28.08 27.83
C SER A 254 10.78 29.19 26.89
N LYS A 255 10.73 28.96 25.56
CA LYS A 255 10.42 30.00 24.55
C LYS A 255 9.92 29.35 23.26
N LYS A 256 8.70 29.72 22.87
CA LYS A 256 8.04 29.70 21.56
C LYS A 256 8.24 28.44 20.69
N GLU A 257 7.16 27.71 20.54
CA GLU A 257 6.94 26.69 19.51
C GLU A 257 7.17 27.29 18.11
N SER A 258 8.29 26.96 17.51
CA SER A 258 8.48 27.03 16.07
C SER A 258 8.20 25.63 15.53
N GLU A 259 7.27 25.51 14.60
CA GLU A 259 6.97 24.25 13.92
C GLU A 259 8.25 23.68 13.29
N ILE A 260 8.57 22.41 13.62
CA ILE A 260 9.66 21.68 12.99
C ILE A 260 9.10 21.13 11.67
N VAL A 261 9.62 21.61 10.55
CA VAL A 261 9.22 21.19 9.19
C VAL A 261 10.42 20.60 8.49
N THR A 262 10.44 19.29 8.34
CA THR A 262 11.48 18.60 7.54
C THR A 262 11.34 18.98 6.08
N THR A 263 12.39 19.55 5.51
CA THR A 263 12.41 20.03 4.13
C THR A 263 12.61 18.89 3.13
N GLN A 264 12.22 19.11 1.87
CA GLN A 264 12.49 18.15 0.78
C GLN A 264 13.99 17.91 0.61
N THR A 265 14.79 18.94 0.76
CA THR A 265 16.27 18.88 0.69
C THR A 265 16.85 17.96 1.77
N GLU A 266 16.31 17.96 2.98
CA GLU A 266 16.72 17.05 4.06
C GLU A 266 16.34 15.61 3.78
N MET A 267 15.17 15.35 3.19
CA MET A 267 14.72 14.01 2.80
C MET A 267 15.58 13.42 1.67
N GLU A 268 15.95 14.23 0.69
CA GLU A 268 16.86 13.84 -0.39
C GLU A 268 18.26 13.54 0.15
N ALA A 269 18.81 14.41 1.00
CA ALA A 269 20.08 14.19 1.68
C ALA A 269 20.07 12.91 2.55
N TYR A 270 19.00 12.65 3.28
CA TYR A 270 18.82 11.41 4.03
C TYR A 270 18.85 10.18 3.12
N SER A 271 18.20 10.25 1.96
CA SER A 271 18.19 9.15 0.99
C SER A 271 19.59 8.86 0.42
N ILE A 272 20.37 9.89 0.15
CA ILE A 272 21.77 9.79 -0.30
C ILE A 272 22.62 9.15 0.80
N ILE A 273 22.56 9.67 2.04
CA ILE A 273 23.34 9.17 3.17
C ILE A 273 22.95 7.72 3.49
N LYS A 274 21.67 7.40 3.47
CA LYS A 274 21.19 6.02 3.64
C LYS A 274 21.73 5.08 2.57
N SER A 275 21.88 5.55 1.34
CA SER A 275 22.48 4.78 0.23
C SER A 275 23.97 4.53 0.46
N ILE A 276 24.71 5.53 0.90
CA ILE A 276 26.14 5.42 1.27
C ILE A 276 26.31 4.40 2.40
N LEU A 277 25.50 4.51 3.47
CA LEU A 277 25.63 3.66 4.66
C LEU A 277 25.21 2.20 4.41
N ARG A 278 24.47 1.90 3.33
CA ARG A 278 24.11 0.51 2.95
C ARG A 278 25.33 -0.36 2.64
N GLU A 279 26.46 0.22 2.38
CA GLU A 279 27.71 -0.52 2.19
C GLU A 279 28.14 -1.26 3.47
N VAL A 280 27.79 -0.73 4.64
CA VAL A 280 28.25 -1.25 5.95
C VAL A 280 27.12 -1.61 6.90
N ILE A 281 25.93 -1.04 6.75
CA ILE A 281 24.77 -1.25 7.64
C ILE A 281 23.51 -1.45 6.80
N PRO A 282 22.61 -2.41 7.15
CA PRO A 282 21.28 -2.53 6.54
C PRO A 282 20.49 -1.22 6.62
N GLY A 283 19.89 -0.78 5.51
CA GLY A 283 19.24 0.52 5.42
C GLY A 283 18.01 0.72 6.35
N ASN A 284 17.43 -0.35 6.89
CA ASN A 284 16.36 -0.28 7.90
C ASN A 284 16.85 0.12 9.30
N ARG A 285 18.17 0.08 9.55
CA ARG A 285 18.77 0.54 10.80
C ARG A 285 19.14 2.03 10.78
N VAL A 286 19.11 2.68 9.61
CA VAL A 286 19.43 4.10 9.44
C VAL A 286 18.14 4.92 9.59
N THR A 287 18.10 5.82 10.55
CA THR A 287 16.94 6.65 10.88
C THR A 287 17.29 8.13 10.89
N MET A 288 16.30 8.99 10.71
CA MET A 288 16.44 10.44 10.70
C MET A 288 15.48 11.06 11.71
N ARG A 289 15.94 12.07 12.44
CA ARG A 289 15.09 12.92 13.29
C ARG A 289 15.44 14.37 13.06
N ASP A 290 14.42 15.16 12.82
CA ASP A 290 14.52 16.59 12.64
C ASP A 290 14.38 17.34 13.96
N ALA A 291 15.10 18.45 14.11
CA ALA A 291 15.04 19.37 15.22
C ALA A 291 15.06 20.81 14.71
N ILE A 292 14.73 21.77 15.56
CA ILE A 292 14.60 23.19 15.20
C ILE A 292 15.85 23.74 14.48
N SER A 293 17.03 23.25 14.75
CA SER A 293 18.30 23.79 14.25
C SER A 293 19.09 22.87 13.32
N TYR A 294 18.78 21.60 13.25
CA TYR A 294 19.41 20.62 12.38
C TYR A 294 18.62 19.31 12.33
N CYS A 295 18.77 18.57 11.26
CA CYS A 295 18.26 17.22 11.12
C CYS A 295 19.38 16.20 11.43
N SER A 296 19.16 15.23 12.32
CA SER A 296 20.15 14.22 12.71
C SER A 296 19.85 12.86 12.09
N ILE A 297 20.93 12.15 11.70
CA ILE A 297 20.89 10.78 11.20
C ILE A 297 21.56 9.86 12.21
N PHE A 298 20.85 8.79 12.59
CA PHE A 298 21.23 7.85 13.65
C PHE A 298 21.21 6.41 13.16
N ILE A 299 21.84 5.52 13.92
CA ILE A 299 21.70 4.07 13.79
C ILE A 299 20.77 3.53 14.88
N ASP A 300 19.88 2.60 14.51
CA ASP A 300 18.90 1.92 15.40
C ASP A 300 17.95 2.89 16.12
N ASP A 301 17.66 4.04 15.52
CA ASP A 301 16.85 5.11 16.10
C ASP A 301 17.32 5.56 17.51
N ASN A 302 18.62 5.53 17.74
CA ASN A 302 19.23 5.79 19.02
C ASN A 302 20.07 7.06 19.01
N ASN A 303 19.70 8.07 19.82
CA ASN A 303 20.40 9.35 19.96
C ASN A 303 21.86 9.23 20.39
N ARG A 304 22.26 8.08 20.96
CA ARG A 304 23.65 7.77 21.34
C ARG A 304 24.46 7.19 20.19
N LYS A 305 23.84 6.98 19.03
CA LYS A 305 24.47 6.44 17.83
C LYS A 305 24.36 7.40 16.62
N PRO A 306 24.75 8.69 16.76
CA PRO A 306 24.66 9.65 15.68
C PRO A 306 25.74 9.41 14.62
N VAL A 307 25.33 9.51 13.35
CA VAL A 307 26.22 9.42 12.19
C VAL A 307 26.59 10.82 11.70
N CYS A 308 25.58 11.67 11.51
CA CYS A 308 25.79 13.05 11.08
C CYS A 308 24.61 13.95 11.43
N ARG A 309 24.81 15.28 11.28
CA ARG A 309 23.79 16.30 11.35
C ARG A 309 23.76 17.10 10.07
N LEU A 310 22.54 17.40 9.59
CA LEU A 310 22.26 18.25 8.44
C LEU A 310 21.76 19.60 8.96
N HIS A 311 22.45 20.67 8.62
CA HIS A 311 22.07 22.04 8.95
C HIS A 311 21.54 22.71 7.67
N PHE A 312 20.30 22.38 7.30
CA PHE A 312 19.67 22.75 6.04
C PHE A 312 18.52 23.75 6.16
N ASN A 313 18.37 24.38 7.34
CA ASN A 313 17.35 25.41 7.59
C ASN A 313 17.48 26.65 6.68
N ASN A 314 18.58 26.78 5.94
CA ASN A 314 18.79 27.82 4.95
C ASN A 314 19.29 27.18 3.67
N GLU A 315 18.45 27.16 2.64
CA GLU A 315 18.74 26.58 1.32
C GLU A 315 19.97 27.18 0.63
N SER A 316 20.34 28.43 0.96
CA SER A 316 21.52 29.09 0.43
C SER A 316 22.81 28.77 1.19
N ASN A 317 22.75 27.97 2.28
CA ASN A 317 23.88 27.68 3.14
C ASN A 317 23.76 26.29 3.78
N LEU A 318 23.77 25.27 2.93
CA LEU A 318 23.69 23.87 3.38
C LEU A 318 25.01 23.46 4.03
N ARG A 319 24.92 22.78 5.20
CA ARG A 319 26.10 22.25 5.90
C ARG A 319 25.86 20.83 6.38
N LEU A 320 26.81 19.96 6.10
CA LEU A 320 26.90 18.59 6.60
C LEU A 320 27.88 18.53 7.76
N GLU A 321 27.51 17.86 8.85
CA GLU A 321 28.37 17.66 10.04
C GLU A 321 28.47 16.15 10.35
N PRO A 322 29.44 15.41 9.76
CA PRO A 322 29.74 14.04 10.16
C PRO A 322 30.22 14.00 11.61
N ILE A 323 29.76 13.02 12.40
CA ILE A 323 30.10 12.93 13.84
C ILE A 323 31.34 12.09 14.05
N GLY A 324 32.37 12.69 14.66
CA GLY A 324 33.63 12.05 15.02
C GLY A 324 33.52 11.09 16.22
N ALA A 325 34.60 10.39 16.56
CA ALA A 325 34.67 9.44 17.66
C ALA A 325 34.48 10.08 19.05
N ASP A 326 34.77 11.36 19.15
CA ASP A 326 34.60 12.18 20.36
C ASP A 326 33.15 12.73 20.52
N GLY A 327 32.24 12.33 19.64
CA GLY A 327 30.85 12.82 19.61
C GLY A 327 30.67 14.23 19.05
N LYS A 328 31.75 14.85 18.55
CA LYS A 328 31.74 16.16 17.89
C LYS A 328 31.90 16.00 16.40
N GLY A 329 31.39 16.95 15.61
CA GLY A 329 31.53 17.01 14.17
C GLY A 329 32.07 18.36 13.71
N GLU A 330 32.76 18.35 12.58
CA GLU A 330 33.11 19.56 11.83
C GLU A 330 32.03 19.85 10.80
N LYS A 331 31.64 21.13 10.67
CA LYS A 331 30.58 21.56 9.73
C LYS A 331 31.17 21.92 8.38
N TYR A 332 30.91 21.09 7.39
CA TYR A 332 31.34 21.32 6.02
C TYR A 332 30.21 22.00 5.22
N LYS A 333 30.52 23.11 4.56
CA LYS A 333 29.58 23.74 3.64
C LYS A 333 29.54 22.92 2.35
N ILE A 334 28.31 22.63 1.86
CA ILE A 334 28.08 21.97 0.58
C ILE A 334 27.24 22.89 -0.32
N GLU A 335 27.51 22.89 -1.61
CA GLU A 335 26.80 23.70 -2.60
C GLU A 335 25.68 22.90 -3.29
N SER A 336 25.80 21.58 -3.29
CA SER A 336 24.77 20.65 -3.80
C SER A 336 24.70 19.39 -2.95
N LEU A 337 23.58 18.66 -3.05
CA LEU A 337 23.42 17.38 -2.35
C LEU A 337 24.37 16.29 -2.86
N ASP A 338 24.83 16.38 -4.10
CA ASP A 338 25.80 15.43 -4.67
C ASP A 338 27.15 15.51 -3.96
N GLU A 339 27.49 16.65 -3.37
CA GLU A 339 28.74 16.80 -2.61
C GLU A 339 28.76 15.97 -1.31
N ILE A 340 27.61 15.46 -0.85
CA ILE A 340 27.53 14.52 0.28
C ILE A 340 28.39 13.28 0.01
N PHE A 341 28.50 12.83 -1.24
CA PHE A 341 29.35 11.70 -1.62
C PHE A 341 30.85 11.95 -1.36
N ASN A 342 31.30 13.19 -1.34
CA ASN A 342 32.70 13.53 -1.00
C ASN A 342 33.03 13.22 0.47
N TYR A 343 32.01 13.05 1.33
CA TYR A 343 32.14 12.74 2.75
C TYR A 343 31.74 11.28 3.07
N ALA A 344 31.61 10.42 2.05
CA ALA A 344 31.17 9.04 2.20
C ALA A 344 32.02 8.25 3.19
N ASP A 345 33.35 8.37 3.12
CA ASP A 345 34.29 7.67 4.00
C ASP A 345 34.08 8.06 5.48
N GLN A 346 33.85 9.36 5.75
CA GLN A 346 33.61 9.86 7.11
C GLN A 346 32.27 9.38 7.67
N LEU A 347 31.22 9.32 6.83
CA LEU A 347 29.91 8.81 7.20
C LEU A 347 29.96 7.31 7.48
N ILE A 348 30.66 6.55 6.65
CA ILE A 348 30.88 5.10 6.82
C ILE A 348 31.68 4.83 8.11
N GLU A 349 32.73 5.60 8.38
CA GLU A 349 33.52 5.48 9.60
C GLU A 349 32.69 5.78 10.84
N ALA A 350 31.83 6.82 10.78
CA ALA A 350 30.89 7.15 11.85
C ALA A 350 29.93 6.00 12.14
N ALA A 351 29.40 5.34 11.08
CA ALA A 351 28.47 4.24 11.19
C ALA A 351 29.14 2.93 11.70
N LYS A 352 30.35 2.63 11.27
CA LYS A 352 31.11 1.43 11.67
C LYS A 352 31.30 1.30 13.19
N ARG A 353 31.23 2.39 13.93
CA ARG A 353 31.31 2.38 15.41
C ARG A 353 30.12 1.70 16.08
N TYR A 354 29.04 1.47 15.36
CA TYR A 354 27.78 0.96 15.86
C TYR A 354 27.36 -0.40 15.27
N ILE A 355 28.34 -1.08 14.62
CA ILE A 355 28.16 -2.43 14.03
C ILE A 355 28.49 -3.55 15.03
#